data_2916481cac49a8e3820991fdd0be7a55
#
_entry.id   2916481cac49a8e3820991fdd0be7a55
#
_cell.length_a   1.000
_cell.length_b   1.000
_cell.length_c   1.000
_cell.angle_alpha   90.00
_cell.angle_beta   90.00
_cell.angle_gamma   90.00
#
_symmetry.space_group_name_H-M   'P 1'
#
loop_
_entity.id
_entity.type
_entity.pdbx_description
1 polymer ?
#
loop_
_entity_poly.entity_id
_entity_poly.type
_entity_poly.pdbx_seq_one_letter_code
_entity_poly.pdbx_strand_id
1 'polypeptide(L)'
;MAELSEVIKVYGKRFGFISAPPSYMRKLERELKDLGYKPEKIEAFYKGEPEDWFYVPYLKMSDGLKLAKEYNQENFVTEAGVTDTSTGKTKRFAPSGHKFGADALASESYAVYPKGTAISVALENDA
;
A
#
# COMPACT_ATOMS: atom_id res chain seq x y z
N MET A 1 7.32 -5.68 -18.89
CA MET A 1 6.50 -5.19 -17.77
C MET A 1 6.22 -6.33 -16.82
N ALA A 2 6.18 -6.04 -15.53
CA ALA A 2 6.07 -7.08 -14.53
C ALA A 2 4.64 -7.59 -14.37
N GLU A 3 4.53 -8.88 -14.10
CA GLU A 3 3.25 -9.51 -13.84
C GLU A 3 2.87 -9.46 -12.36
N LEU A 4 1.59 -9.64 -12.06
CA LEU A 4 1.08 -9.60 -10.70
C LEU A 4 1.77 -10.65 -9.80
N SER A 5 2.12 -11.81 -10.34
CA SER A 5 2.83 -12.84 -9.58
C SER A 5 4.18 -12.36 -9.05
N GLU A 6 4.85 -11.46 -9.76
CA GLU A 6 6.13 -10.89 -9.31
C GLU A 6 5.93 -9.90 -8.18
N VAL A 7 4.84 -9.12 -8.23
CA VAL A 7 4.46 -8.22 -7.15
C VAL A 7 4.17 -9.02 -5.87
N ILE A 8 3.43 -10.13 -6.00
CA ILE A 8 3.10 -11.02 -4.89
C ILE A 8 4.35 -11.66 -4.28
N LYS A 9 5.36 -11.99 -5.09
CA LYS A 9 6.63 -12.52 -4.57
C LYS A 9 7.33 -11.53 -3.64
N VAL A 10 7.22 -10.24 -3.94
CA VAL A 10 7.87 -9.20 -3.13
C VAL A 10 7.06 -8.89 -1.87
N TYR A 11 5.76 -8.66 -2.03
CA TYR A 11 4.92 -8.22 -0.91
C TYR A 11 4.32 -9.38 -0.09
N GLY A 12 4.26 -10.59 -0.65
CA GLY A 12 3.59 -11.72 -0.04
C GLY A 12 2.17 -11.90 -0.56
N LYS A 13 1.56 -13.02 -0.21
CA LYS A 13 0.20 -13.35 -0.66
C LYS A 13 -0.87 -12.51 0.02
N ARG A 14 -0.61 -12.08 1.25
CA ARG A 14 -1.49 -11.22 2.04
C ARG A 14 -0.67 -10.09 2.64
N PHE A 15 -1.05 -8.89 2.31
CA PHE A 15 -0.34 -7.71 2.77
C PHE A 15 -1.26 -6.50 2.73
N GLY A 16 -0.79 -5.42 3.32
CA GLY A 16 -1.45 -4.14 3.18
C GLY A 16 -0.45 -3.00 3.27
N PHE A 17 -0.88 -1.86 2.76
CA PHE A 17 -0.19 -0.59 2.95
C PHE A 17 -1.20 0.39 3.51
N ILE A 18 -0.82 1.05 4.60
CA ILE A 18 -1.69 2.02 5.25
C ILE A 18 -0.85 3.16 5.79
N SER A 19 -1.42 4.36 5.82
CA SER A 19 -0.75 5.54 6.28
C SER A 19 -1.63 6.35 7.21
N ALA A 20 -1.06 7.41 7.77
CA ALA A 20 -1.74 8.39 8.60
C ALA A 20 -1.02 9.72 8.40
N PRO A 21 -1.63 10.86 8.83
CA PRO A 21 -0.89 12.12 8.85
C PRO A 21 0.40 11.97 9.67
N PRO A 22 1.48 12.67 9.31
CA PRO A 22 2.80 12.46 9.95
C PRO A 22 2.77 12.47 11.49
N SER A 23 1.98 13.34 12.09
CA SER A 23 1.87 13.42 13.54
C SER A 23 1.18 12.22 14.18
N TYR A 24 0.48 11.39 13.40
CA TYR A 24 -0.25 10.22 13.88
C TYR A 24 0.38 8.89 13.49
N MET A 25 1.52 8.90 12.80
CA MET A 25 2.16 7.67 12.35
C MET A 25 2.53 6.73 13.51
N ARG A 26 3.02 7.29 14.61
CA ARG A 26 3.35 6.48 15.81
C ARG A 26 2.11 5.84 16.42
N LYS A 27 1.01 6.58 16.45
CA LYS A 27 -0.25 6.08 16.98
C LYS A 27 -0.78 4.94 16.11
N LEU A 28 -0.73 5.11 14.80
CA LEU A 28 -1.12 4.07 13.85
C LEU A 28 -0.26 2.82 14.05
N GLU A 29 1.05 2.97 14.17
CA GLU A 29 1.95 1.84 14.40
C GLU A 29 1.56 1.08 15.66
N ARG A 30 1.28 1.79 16.76
CA ARG A 30 0.87 1.19 18.02
C ARG A 30 -0.44 0.41 17.86
N GLU A 31 -1.42 1.00 17.20
CA GLU A 31 -2.70 0.34 16.97
C GLU A 31 -2.55 -0.94 16.14
N LEU A 32 -1.71 -0.90 15.10
CA LEU A 32 -1.42 -2.06 14.29
C LEU A 32 -0.77 -3.16 15.11
N LYS A 33 0.20 -2.82 15.96
CA LYS A 33 0.85 -3.78 16.86
C LYS A 33 -0.12 -4.36 17.87
N ASP A 34 -1.01 -3.53 18.41
CA ASP A 34 -2.02 -3.97 19.37
C ASP A 34 -3.00 -4.97 18.73
N LEU A 35 -3.24 -4.85 17.43
CA LEU A 35 -4.05 -5.81 16.67
C LEU A 35 -3.30 -7.08 16.29
N GLY A 36 -2.01 -7.17 16.62
CA GLY A 36 -1.18 -8.34 16.32
C GLY A 36 -0.37 -8.27 15.04
N TYR A 37 -0.39 -7.13 14.35
CA TYR A 37 0.38 -6.95 13.12
C TYR A 37 1.84 -6.58 13.39
N LYS A 38 2.67 -6.73 12.37
CA LYS A 38 4.09 -6.33 12.39
C LYS A 38 4.34 -5.30 11.29
N PRO A 39 3.96 -4.03 11.52
CA PRO A 39 4.12 -3.00 10.50
C PRO A 39 5.60 -2.65 10.29
N GLU A 40 5.96 -2.40 9.04
CA GLU A 40 7.28 -1.90 8.66
C GLU A 40 7.11 -0.59 7.91
N LYS A 41 7.83 0.44 8.34
CA LYS A 41 7.76 1.75 7.69
C LYS A 41 8.46 1.71 6.35
N ILE A 42 7.79 2.22 5.32
CA ILE A 42 8.32 2.32 3.97
C ILE A 42 8.18 3.75 3.45
N GLU A 43 9.00 4.08 2.47
CA GLU A 43 8.87 5.33 1.73
C GLU A 43 7.96 5.11 0.52
N ALA A 44 7.12 6.09 0.24
CA ALA A 44 6.24 6.05 -0.92
C ALA A 44 6.17 7.43 -1.58
N PHE A 45 5.84 7.43 -2.85
CA PHE A 45 5.47 8.63 -3.60
C PHE A 45 4.05 8.43 -4.09
N TYR A 46 3.21 9.40 -3.82
CA TYR A 46 1.82 9.36 -4.25
C TYR A 46 1.49 10.69 -4.94
N LYS A 47 1.18 10.60 -6.23
CA LYS A 47 0.90 11.76 -7.08
C LYS A 47 2.03 12.80 -7.02
N GLY A 48 3.29 12.31 -6.98
CA GLY A 48 4.47 13.16 -6.97
C GLY A 48 4.88 13.68 -5.58
N GLU A 49 4.15 13.36 -4.53
CA GLU A 49 4.45 13.80 -3.17
C GLU A 49 5.03 12.67 -2.32
N PRO A 50 6.11 12.92 -1.56
CA PRO A 50 6.66 11.91 -0.68
C PRO A 50 5.74 11.67 0.52
N GLU A 51 5.56 10.42 0.88
CA GLU A 51 4.76 10.01 2.02
C GLU A 51 5.42 8.84 2.75
N ASP A 52 5.17 8.75 4.06
CA ASP A 52 5.53 7.58 4.85
C ASP A 52 4.31 6.69 4.96
N TRP A 53 4.52 5.39 4.72
CA TRP A 53 3.49 4.38 4.81
C TRP A 53 3.99 3.22 5.66
N PHE A 54 3.07 2.37 6.14
CA PHE A 54 3.42 1.09 6.72
C PHE A 54 3.09 -0.03 5.76
N TYR A 55 4.06 -0.91 5.54
CA TYR A 55 3.83 -2.22 4.94
C TYR A 55 3.43 -3.16 6.07
N VAL A 56 2.26 -3.79 5.95
CA VAL A 56 1.66 -4.60 7.01
C VAL A 56 1.35 -5.99 6.47
N PRO A 57 2.20 -7.00 6.75
CA PRO A 57 1.89 -8.38 6.36
C PRO A 57 0.57 -8.82 7.00
N TYR A 58 -0.24 -9.51 6.20
CA TYR A 58 -1.52 -10.09 6.63
C TYR A 58 -2.61 -9.10 7.04
N LEU A 59 -2.49 -7.84 6.67
CA LEU A 59 -3.51 -6.84 7.00
C LEU A 59 -4.88 -7.26 6.46
N LYS A 60 -5.87 -7.32 7.34
CA LYS A 60 -7.25 -7.62 6.98
C LYS A 60 -7.93 -6.40 6.42
N MET A 61 -8.80 -6.60 5.43
CA MET A 61 -9.58 -5.53 4.81
C MET A 61 -10.36 -4.72 5.86
N SER A 62 -11.00 -5.41 6.80
CA SER A 62 -11.82 -4.76 7.85
C SER A 62 -10.99 -3.85 8.76
N ASP A 63 -9.79 -4.31 9.15
CA ASP A 63 -8.89 -3.50 9.98
C ASP A 63 -8.33 -2.32 9.19
N GLY A 64 -7.95 -2.54 7.94
CA GLY A 64 -7.46 -1.49 7.07
C GLY A 64 -8.50 -0.39 6.86
N LEU A 65 -9.75 -0.77 6.59
CA LEU A 65 -10.83 0.18 6.38
C LEU A 65 -11.11 1.00 7.64
N LYS A 66 -11.15 0.35 8.80
CA LYS A 66 -11.38 1.01 10.08
C LYS A 66 -10.28 2.04 10.37
N LEU A 67 -9.02 1.65 10.23
CA LEU A 67 -7.89 2.52 10.51
C LEU A 67 -7.78 3.66 9.48
N ALA A 68 -8.02 3.38 8.21
CA ALA A 68 -7.99 4.41 7.18
C ALA A 68 -9.06 5.48 7.43
N LYS A 69 -10.25 5.09 7.88
CA LYS A 69 -11.30 6.03 8.27
C LYS A 69 -10.90 6.84 9.51
N GLU A 70 -10.31 6.19 10.50
CA GLU A 70 -9.89 6.85 11.73
C GLU A 70 -8.89 7.98 11.45
N TYR A 71 -7.97 7.76 10.50
CA TYR A 71 -6.92 8.72 10.16
C TYR A 71 -7.22 9.54 8.90
N ASN A 72 -8.46 9.51 8.42
CA ASN A 72 -8.92 10.30 7.26
C ASN A 72 -8.09 10.07 6.00
N GLN A 73 -7.67 8.83 5.76
CA GLN A 73 -6.96 8.48 4.54
C GLN A 73 -7.93 8.26 3.39
N GLU A 74 -7.58 8.73 2.20
CA GLU A 74 -8.42 8.56 1.01
C GLU A 74 -8.53 7.10 0.61
N ASN A 75 -7.45 6.35 0.77
CA ASN A 75 -7.38 4.95 0.39
C ASN A 75 -6.34 4.19 1.21
N PHE A 76 -6.37 2.89 1.09
CA PHE A 76 -5.36 1.99 1.59
C PHE A 76 -5.25 0.80 0.63
N VAL A 77 -4.20 0.00 0.79
CA VAL A 77 -3.89 -1.08 -0.14
C VAL A 77 -3.90 -2.41 0.60
N THR A 78 -4.45 -3.43 -0.05
CA THR A 78 -4.31 -4.83 0.37
C THR A 78 -3.94 -5.67 -0.84
N GLU A 79 -3.80 -6.99 -0.67
CA GLU A 79 -3.56 -7.89 -1.80
C GLU A 79 -4.72 -7.88 -2.81
N ALA A 80 -5.88 -7.40 -2.42
CA ALA A 80 -7.03 -7.28 -3.32
C ALA A 80 -6.90 -6.07 -4.26
N GLY A 81 -6.10 -5.07 -3.90
CA GLY A 81 -5.95 -3.84 -4.67
C GLY A 81 -6.01 -2.60 -3.80
N VAL A 82 -6.42 -1.49 -4.39
CA VAL A 82 -6.56 -0.20 -3.72
C VAL A 82 -8.01 0.04 -3.36
N THR A 83 -8.29 0.21 -2.07
CA THR A 83 -9.64 0.41 -1.56
C THR A 83 -9.87 1.88 -1.26
N ASP A 84 -10.96 2.43 -1.80
CA ASP A 84 -11.42 3.78 -1.49
C ASP A 84 -12.05 3.76 -0.11
N THR A 85 -11.54 4.56 0.80
CA THR A 85 -11.98 4.58 2.19
C THR A 85 -13.41 5.06 2.35
N SER A 86 -13.84 6.01 1.53
CA SER A 86 -15.18 6.59 1.64
C SER A 86 -16.29 5.66 1.14
N THR A 87 -16.00 4.86 0.12
CA THR A 87 -17.00 3.97 -0.51
C THR A 87 -16.83 2.50 -0.13
N GLY A 88 -15.63 2.10 0.34
CA GLY A 88 -15.30 0.70 0.58
C GLY A 88 -15.06 -0.10 -0.70
N LYS A 89 -15.08 0.55 -1.86
CA LYS A 89 -14.88 -0.13 -3.14
C LYS A 89 -13.40 -0.31 -3.44
N THR A 90 -13.04 -1.46 -4.00
CA THR A 90 -11.66 -1.82 -4.31
C THR A 90 -11.44 -1.87 -5.81
N LYS A 91 -10.38 -1.17 -6.27
CA LYS A 91 -9.84 -1.35 -7.62
C LYS A 91 -8.77 -2.42 -7.54
N ARG A 92 -8.97 -3.50 -8.29
CA ARG A 92 -8.08 -4.66 -8.25
C ARG A 92 -6.79 -4.38 -9.01
N PHE A 93 -5.70 -5.04 -8.59
CA PHE A 93 -4.45 -5.00 -9.34
C PHE A 93 -4.65 -5.63 -10.72
N ALA A 94 -4.06 -4.99 -11.73
CA ALA A 94 -4.05 -5.55 -13.09
C ALA A 94 -3.21 -6.82 -13.12
N PRO A 95 -3.48 -7.75 -14.08
CA PRO A 95 -2.64 -8.95 -14.22
C PRO A 95 -1.19 -8.63 -14.59
N SER A 96 -0.94 -7.49 -15.24
CA SER A 96 0.39 -7.07 -15.67
C SER A 96 0.47 -5.56 -15.76
N GLY A 97 1.64 -5.03 -16.15
CA GLY A 97 1.83 -3.58 -16.28
C GLY A 97 2.48 -2.96 -15.07
N HIS A 98 2.85 -3.76 -14.08
CA HIS A 98 3.56 -3.27 -12.90
C HIS A 98 5.02 -2.95 -13.24
N LYS A 99 5.62 -2.02 -12.50
CA LYS A 99 6.99 -1.57 -12.73
C LYS A 99 7.85 -1.77 -11.50
N PHE A 100 9.10 -2.16 -11.70
CA PHE A 100 10.07 -2.34 -10.64
C PHE A 100 11.32 -1.48 -10.89
N GLY A 101 12.02 -1.14 -9.79
CA GLY A 101 13.31 -0.48 -9.86
C GLY A 101 13.25 0.90 -10.49
N ALA A 102 14.15 1.17 -11.43
CA ALA A 102 14.26 2.48 -12.08
C ALA A 102 12.96 2.89 -12.79
N ASP A 103 12.25 1.94 -13.41
CA ASP A 103 10.98 2.22 -14.08
C ASP A 103 9.89 2.66 -13.08
N ALA A 104 9.89 2.05 -11.90
CA ALA A 104 8.98 2.44 -10.82
C ALA A 104 9.30 3.84 -10.31
N LEU A 105 10.58 4.15 -10.10
CA LEU A 105 11.02 5.46 -9.63
C LEU A 105 10.66 6.59 -10.61
N ALA A 106 10.51 6.28 -11.89
CA ALA A 106 10.09 7.25 -12.89
C ALA A 106 8.57 7.51 -12.89
N SER A 107 7.82 6.76 -12.11
CA SER A 107 6.36 6.89 -12.03
C SER A 107 5.95 7.94 -11.00
N GLU A 108 4.74 8.50 -11.13
CA GLU A 108 4.19 9.46 -10.16
C GLU A 108 3.87 8.82 -8.81
N SER A 109 3.59 7.53 -8.81
CA SER A 109 3.22 6.80 -7.59
C SER A 109 3.98 5.49 -7.52
N TYR A 110 4.68 5.27 -6.41
CA TYR A 110 5.40 4.03 -6.14
C TYR A 110 5.64 3.89 -4.65
N ALA A 111 5.95 2.67 -4.22
CA ALA A 111 6.37 2.40 -2.86
C ALA A 111 7.74 1.74 -2.88
N VAL A 112 8.58 2.09 -1.90
CA VAL A 112 9.89 1.44 -1.71
C VAL A 112 9.73 0.40 -0.62
N TYR A 113 9.78 -0.86 -1.02
CA TYR A 113 9.67 -1.99 -0.10
C TYR A 113 10.84 -2.00 0.88
N PRO A 114 10.68 -2.53 2.11
CA PRO A 114 11.75 -2.48 3.12
C PRO A 114 13.13 -2.93 2.69
N LYS A 115 13.22 -3.78 1.65
CA LYS A 115 14.51 -4.23 1.11
C LYS A 115 15.06 -3.34 -0.01
N GLY A 116 14.48 -2.16 -0.19
CA GLY A 116 14.96 -1.19 -1.16
C GLY A 116 14.43 -1.33 -2.57
N THR A 117 13.50 -2.25 -2.83
CA THR A 117 12.91 -2.39 -4.15
C THR A 117 11.75 -1.42 -4.34
N ALA A 118 11.85 -0.55 -5.34
CA ALA A 118 10.74 0.34 -5.70
C ALA A 118 9.75 -0.38 -6.61
N ILE A 119 8.47 -0.26 -6.33
CA ILE A 119 7.40 -0.91 -7.09
C ILE A 119 6.27 0.08 -7.36
N SER A 120 5.88 0.18 -8.63
CA SER A 120 4.70 0.92 -9.04
C SER A 120 3.69 -0.08 -9.60
N VAL A 121 2.52 -0.17 -8.98
CA VAL A 121 1.50 -1.14 -9.36
C VAL A 121 0.53 -0.53 -10.37
N ALA A 122 -0.02 -1.39 -11.23
CA ALA A 122 -1.08 -1.04 -12.16
C ALA A 122 -2.40 -1.63 -11.66
N LEU A 123 -3.49 -0.90 -11.88
CA LEU A 123 -4.83 -1.31 -11.46
C LEU A 123 -5.69 -1.65 -12.66
N GLU A 124 -6.65 -2.55 -12.49
CA GLU A 124 -7.65 -2.84 -13.51
C GLU A 124 -8.48 -1.57 -13.78
N ASN A 125 -8.87 -1.40 -15.04
CA ASN A 125 -9.77 -0.31 -15.47
C ASN A 125 -9.22 1.10 -15.24
N ASP A 126 -7.91 1.25 -15.27
CA ASP A 126 -7.28 2.57 -15.27
C ASP A 126 -7.25 3.20 -16.66
N ALA A 127 -8.00 2.66 -17.56
CA ALA A 127 -8.11 3.20 -18.90
C ALA A 127 -9.04 4.42 -18.93
#